data_6e40e27022c1ccbaeb2746e191c1d702
#
_entry.id   6e40e27022c1ccbaeb2746e191c1d702
#
_cell.length_a   1.000
_cell.length_b   1.000
_cell.length_c   1.000
_cell.angle_alpha   90.00
_cell.angle_beta   90.00
_cell.angle_gamma   90.00
#
_symmetry.space_group_name_H-M   'P 1'
#
loop_
_entity.id
_entity.type
_entity.pdbx_description
1 polymer ?
#
loop_
_entity_poly.entity_id
_entity_poly.type
_entity_poly.pdbx_seq_one_letter_code
_entity_poly.pdbx_strand_id
1 'polypeptide(L)'
;MQEYLDLVDSVLSEGAYKPNRTGVDTVSAFSRHYEVDLQEGFPLLTTKQMDGYRWNSLIHEFLWYLSGEEHIRSLREETGIWDAWADDEGRLDTAYGRFWRRFPYPEDGLDGETWPDEDHRWVNEDERTFDQIQYALDQLRENPRSRRIVVNAWHPANAAVSTLPPCHYSFVFNVQGDRLNVHLTQRSGDIALGVPFNVAAYSLLATAIAQRTDFEVGKFAHTVVDSHVYCGKGDRGAWYEENLSALQERLAGVESDEEYRDVKSWLETQTPEGEGYDHVPGLLEQLAREPLDRPEIRVADKPLDELAYEDVELRDYDAHPGISFKVAE
;
A
#
# COMPACT_ATOMS: atom_id res chain seq x y z
N MET A 1 -12.05 -0.82 10.45
CA MET A 1 -11.52 -1.31 9.12
C MET A 1 -12.03 -2.73 8.85
N GLN A 2 -13.36 -2.84 8.74
CA GLN A 2 -13.98 -4.14 8.39
C GLN A 2 -13.58 -4.58 6.98
N GLU A 3 -13.47 -3.64 6.05
CA GLU A 3 -13.12 -3.90 4.65
C GLU A 3 -11.76 -4.61 4.49
N TYR A 4 -10.82 -4.33 5.40
CA TYR A 4 -9.54 -5.05 5.44
C TYR A 4 -9.70 -6.46 6.00
N LEU A 5 -10.53 -6.67 7.03
CA LEU A 5 -10.79 -8.02 7.57
C LEU A 5 -11.52 -8.87 6.52
N ASP A 6 -12.48 -8.31 5.81
CA ASP A 6 -13.18 -8.99 4.71
C ASP A 6 -12.20 -9.38 3.59
N LEU A 7 -11.21 -8.52 3.29
CA LEU A 7 -10.14 -8.86 2.36
C LEU A 7 -9.30 -10.03 2.87
N VAL A 8 -8.87 -10.01 4.14
CA VAL A 8 -8.10 -11.09 4.76
C VAL A 8 -8.87 -12.40 4.68
N ASP A 9 -10.12 -12.41 5.14
CA ASP A 9 -10.97 -13.60 5.11
C ASP A 9 -11.13 -14.13 3.68
N SER A 10 -11.43 -13.26 2.71
CA SER A 10 -11.60 -13.67 1.32
C SER A 10 -10.35 -14.30 0.70
N VAL A 11 -9.16 -13.82 1.07
CA VAL A 11 -7.90 -14.40 0.57
C VAL A 11 -7.64 -15.77 1.22
N LEU A 12 -7.88 -15.92 2.50
CA LEU A 12 -7.69 -17.20 3.20
C LEU A 12 -8.73 -18.25 2.79
N SER A 13 -9.99 -17.83 2.63
CA SER A 13 -11.11 -18.72 2.32
C SER A 13 -11.19 -19.15 0.86
N GLU A 14 -10.76 -18.30 -0.08
CA GLU A 14 -10.93 -18.51 -1.53
C GLU A 14 -9.61 -18.58 -2.31
N GLY A 15 -8.48 -18.25 -1.67
CA GLY A 15 -7.16 -18.22 -2.30
C GLY A 15 -6.66 -19.61 -2.68
N ALA A 16 -5.69 -19.66 -3.58
CA ALA A 16 -4.97 -20.85 -3.97
C ALA A 16 -3.53 -20.80 -3.43
N TYR A 17 -2.98 -21.99 -3.12
CA TYR A 17 -1.57 -22.11 -2.83
C TYR A 17 -0.75 -21.71 -4.07
N LYS A 18 0.30 -20.94 -3.85
CA LYS A 18 1.15 -20.41 -4.91
C LYS A 18 2.60 -20.34 -4.44
N PRO A 19 3.51 -21.15 -5.01
CA PRO A 19 4.93 -21.04 -4.72
C PRO A 19 5.47 -19.67 -5.21
N ASN A 20 6.47 -19.14 -4.49
CA ASN A 20 7.01 -17.82 -4.77
C ASN A 20 8.52 -17.87 -4.98
N ARG A 21 9.04 -16.92 -5.76
CA ARG A 21 10.47 -16.74 -6.06
C ARG A 21 11.36 -16.49 -4.82
N THR A 22 10.80 -15.95 -3.75
CA THR A 22 11.50 -15.71 -2.48
C THR A 22 11.74 -16.99 -1.67
N GLY A 23 11.16 -18.14 -2.10
CA GLY A 23 11.15 -19.37 -1.33
C GLY A 23 10.24 -19.34 -0.11
N VAL A 24 9.44 -18.29 0.04
CA VAL A 24 8.32 -18.22 1.01
C VAL A 24 7.03 -18.34 0.22
N ASP A 25 6.29 -19.42 0.43
CA ASP A 25 5.08 -19.72 -0.31
C ASP A 25 3.91 -18.85 0.15
N THR A 26 2.87 -18.76 -0.69
CA THR A 26 1.73 -17.88 -0.44
C THR A 26 0.40 -18.60 -0.64
N VAL A 27 -0.62 -18.12 0.08
CA VAL A 27 -2.03 -18.28 -0.31
C VAL A 27 -2.43 -16.99 -1.02
N SER A 28 -2.89 -17.07 -2.25
CA SER A 28 -3.12 -15.93 -3.13
C SER A 28 -4.49 -15.99 -3.79
N ALA A 29 -5.18 -14.85 -3.81
CA ALA A 29 -6.44 -14.66 -4.51
C ALA A 29 -6.29 -13.62 -5.63
N PHE A 30 -6.89 -13.90 -6.79
CA PHE A 30 -6.85 -13.02 -7.93
C PHE A 30 -7.87 -11.89 -7.84
N SER A 31 -7.40 -10.66 -8.05
CA SER A 31 -8.21 -9.45 -8.22
C SER A 31 -9.23 -9.22 -7.10
N ARG A 32 -8.74 -8.72 -5.97
CA ARG A 32 -9.60 -8.23 -4.88
C ARG A 32 -9.77 -6.72 -4.98
N HIS A 33 -10.99 -6.27 -4.70
CA HIS A 33 -11.35 -4.86 -4.70
C HIS A 33 -12.18 -4.52 -3.46
N TYR A 34 -11.92 -3.37 -2.87
CA TYR A 34 -12.69 -2.81 -1.78
C TYR A 34 -12.61 -1.29 -1.75
N GLU A 35 -13.55 -0.66 -1.07
CA GLU A 35 -13.60 0.79 -0.89
C GLU A 35 -13.70 1.13 0.59
N VAL A 36 -13.03 2.21 0.99
CA VAL A 36 -13.07 2.77 2.34
C VAL A 36 -13.57 4.21 2.27
N ASP A 37 -14.62 4.55 2.99
CA ASP A 37 -15.07 5.94 3.14
C ASP A 37 -14.17 6.66 4.15
N LEU A 38 -13.41 7.65 3.68
CA LEU A 38 -12.46 8.40 4.50
C LEU A 38 -13.14 9.45 5.42
N GLN A 39 -14.43 9.71 5.23
CA GLN A 39 -15.21 10.56 6.13
C GLN A 39 -15.57 9.85 7.44
N GLU A 40 -15.50 8.51 7.47
CA GLU A 40 -15.71 7.72 8.70
C GLU A 40 -14.45 7.63 9.58
N GLY A 41 -13.41 8.38 9.28
CA GLY A 41 -12.12 8.39 9.97
C GLY A 41 -10.98 7.82 9.14
N PHE A 42 -9.76 8.04 9.62
CA PHE A 42 -8.55 7.61 8.94
C PHE A 42 -8.39 6.08 9.00
N PRO A 43 -8.15 5.39 7.86
CA PRO A 43 -8.17 3.92 7.81
C PRO A 43 -6.85 3.28 8.30
N LEU A 44 -6.42 3.62 9.49
CA LEU A 44 -5.35 2.92 10.18
C LEU A 44 -5.93 1.71 10.91
N LEU A 45 -5.27 0.55 10.80
CA LEU A 45 -5.75 -0.67 11.45
C LEU A 45 -5.78 -0.51 12.96
N THR A 46 -6.88 -0.97 13.57
CA THR A 46 -7.07 -1.03 15.02
C THR A 46 -7.03 -2.45 15.56
N THR A 47 -7.14 -3.46 14.69
CA THR A 47 -7.04 -4.89 15.03
C THR A 47 -5.60 -5.34 15.33
N LYS A 48 -4.63 -4.52 15.02
CA LYS A 48 -3.24 -4.60 15.49
C LYS A 48 -2.67 -3.20 15.63
N GLN A 49 -1.79 -3.01 16.61
CA GLN A 49 -1.12 -1.74 16.85
C GLN A 49 -0.29 -1.28 15.64
N MET A 50 -0.52 -0.04 15.19
CA MET A 50 0.16 0.59 14.06
C MET A 50 0.88 1.90 14.43
N ASP A 51 0.79 2.35 15.68
CA ASP A 51 1.53 3.52 16.20
C ASP A 51 3.01 3.23 16.48
N GLY A 52 3.70 4.18 17.08
CA GLY A 52 5.13 4.07 17.40
C GLY A 52 5.99 3.90 16.16
N TYR A 53 6.85 2.88 16.14
CA TYR A 53 7.77 2.63 15.01
C TYR A 53 7.06 2.47 13.66
N ARG A 54 5.89 1.81 13.64
CA ARG A 54 5.15 1.59 12.39
C ARG A 54 4.61 2.89 11.82
N TRP A 55 4.06 3.74 12.68
CA TRP A 55 3.61 5.08 12.30
C TRP A 55 4.77 5.94 11.80
N ASN A 56 5.88 5.94 12.56
CA ASN A 56 7.10 6.63 12.14
C ASN A 56 7.53 6.21 10.73
N SER A 57 7.64 4.91 10.48
CA SER A 57 8.03 4.37 9.18
C SER A 57 7.06 4.75 8.07
N LEU A 58 5.74 4.70 8.34
CA LEU A 58 4.69 5.05 7.39
C LEU A 58 4.78 6.51 6.96
N ILE A 59 4.95 7.43 7.91
CA ILE A 59 5.00 8.86 7.59
C ILE A 59 6.30 9.22 6.86
N HIS A 60 7.44 8.70 7.30
CA HIS A 60 8.71 8.96 6.62
C HIS A 60 8.74 8.34 5.21
N GLU A 61 8.16 7.17 5.00
CA GLU A 61 7.99 6.58 3.67
C GLU A 61 7.09 7.44 2.78
N PHE A 62 5.96 7.93 3.30
CA PHE A 62 5.05 8.82 2.58
C PHE A 62 5.76 10.11 2.15
N LEU A 63 6.48 10.76 3.06
CA LEU A 63 7.26 11.97 2.77
C LEU A 63 8.36 11.70 1.73
N TRP A 64 9.02 10.55 1.82
CA TRP A 64 10.00 10.12 0.84
C TRP A 64 9.39 9.93 -0.56
N TYR A 65 8.17 9.38 -0.67
CA TYR A 65 7.48 9.35 -1.96
C TYR A 65 7.21 10.75 -2.53
N LEU A 66 6.84 11.70 -1.69
CA LEU A 66 6.60 13.08 -2.12
C LEU A 66 7.87 13.83 -2.50
N SER A 67 9.02 13.49 -1.93
CA SER A 67 10.30 14.14 -2.24
C SER A 67 10.81 13.86 -3.66
N GLY A 68 10.40 12.73 -4.25
CA GLY A 68 10.89 12.30 -5.56
C GLY A 68 12.35 11.81 -5.57
N GLU A 69 12.93 11.49 -4.42
CA GLU A 69 14.30 10.97 -4.32
C GLU A 69 14.44 9.59 -4.99
N GLU A 70 15.62 9.34 -5.56
CA GLU A 70 16.01 8.06 -6.20
C GLU A 70 16.80 7.14 -5.25
N HIS A 71 16.93 7.53 -4.00
CA HIS A 71 17.72 6.83 -2.99
C HIS A 71 17.01 6.88 -1.65
N ILE A 72 17.39 5.97 -0.76
CA ILE A 72 16.83 5.87 0.59
C ILE A 72 17.73 6.51 1.66
N ARG A 73 18.71 7.33 1.30
CA ARG A 73 19.69 7.86 2.28
C ARG A 73 19.04 8.71 3.36
N SER A 74 18.13 9.60 2.97
CA SER A 74 17.33 10.40 3.90
C SER A 74 16.35 9.52 4.71
N LEU A 75 15.66 8.59 4.03
CA LEU A 75 14.73 7.67 4.66
C LEU A 75 15.42 6.75 5.68
N ARG A 76 16.65 6.30 5.38
CA ARG A 76 17.44 5.39 6.24
C ARG A 76 17.80 5.99 7.59
N GLU A 77 17.84 7.32 7.70
CA GLU A 77 18.07 8.01 8.98
C GLU A 77 16.89 7.82 9.94
N GLU A 78 15.70 7.58 9.41
CA GLU A 78 14.45 7.50 10.15
C GLU A 78 13.88 6.08 10.23
N THR A 79 14.07 5.27 9.20
CA THR A 79 13.57 3.90 9.12
C THR A 79 14.36 3.05 8.12
N GLY A 80 14.55 1.77 8.42
CA GLY A 80 15.25 0.79 7.56
C GLY A 80 14.31 -0.07 6.71
N ILE A 81 13.03 0.31 6.52
CA ILE A 81 12.05 -0.56 5.85
C ILE A 81 12.35 -0.83 4.37
N TRP A 82 13.25 -0.07 3.75
CA TRP A 82 13.69 -0.25 2.36
C TRP A 82 15.13 -0.76 2.21
N ASP A 83 15.84 -1.02 3.32
CA ASP A 83 17.27 -1.40 3.30
C ASP A 83 17.54 -2.68 2.49
N ALA A 84 16.62 -3.65 2.53
CA ALA A 84 16.76 -4.93 1.86
C ALA A 84 16.79 -4.83 0.31
N TRP A 85 16.27 -3.73 -0.25
CA TRP A 85 16.12 -3.56 -1.70
C TRP A 85 17.01 -2.48 -2.31
N ALA A 86 17.70 -1.71 -1.48
CA ALA A 86 18.63 -0.68 -1.94
C ALA A 86 20.05 -1.25 -2.05
N ASP A 87 20.84 -0.65 -2.93
CA ASP A 87 22.26 -0.95 -3.01
C ASP A 87 23.06 -0.38 -1.80
N ASP A 88 24.36 -0.67 -1.75
CA ASP A 88 25.25 -0.20 -0.68
C ASP A 88 25.31 1.34 -0.58
N GLU A 89 25.01 2.05 -1.67
CA GLU A 89 24.99 3.51 -1.73
C GLU A 89 23.58 4.09 -1.45
N GLY A 90 22.62 3.22 -1.13
CA GLY A 90 21.24 3.55 -0.84
C GLY A 90 20.42 3.92 -2.07
N ARG A 91 20.83 3.53 -3.28
CA ARG A 91 20.04 3.72 -4.50
C ARG A 91 18.97 2.67 -4.62
N LEU A 92 17.85 3.09 -5.15
CA LEU A 92 16.71 2.21 -5.41
C LEU A 92 16.16 2.50 -6.81
N ASP A 93 16.40 1.60 -7.76
CA ASP A 93 16.03 1.76 -9.19
C ASP A 93 14.55 2.04 -9.43
N THR A 94 13.70 1.64 -8.49
CA THR A 94 12.25 1.75 -8.55
C THR A 94 11.66 2.61 -7.43
N ALA A 95 12.38 3.64 -7.00
CA ALA A 95 11.84 4.60 -6.05
C ALA A 95 10.53 5.21 -6.59
N TYR A 96 9.42 4.96 -5.90
CA TYR A 96 8.08 5.39 -6.33
C TYR A 96 7.99 6.90 -6.52
N GLY A 97 8.54 7.66 -5.57
CA GLY A 97 8.54 9.11 -5.59
C GLY A 97 9.22 9.70 -6.82
N ARG A 98 10.29 9.05 -7.30
CA ARG A 98 10.93 9.44 -8.55
C ARG A 98 9.92 9.46 -9.70
N PHE A 99 9.15 8.38 -9.86
CA PHE A 99 8.17 8.31 -10.94
C PHE A 99 7.00 9.27 -10.70
N TRP A 100 6.62 9.54 -9.48
CA TRP A 100 5.56 10.51 -9.18
C TRP A 100 5.96 11.95 -9.53
N ARG A 101 7.19 12.33 -9.20
CA ARG A 101 7.68 13.72 -9.31
C ARG A 101 8.56 13.97 -10.53
N ARG A 102 9.18 12.92 -11.09
CA ARG A 102 10.13 13.00 -12.18
C ARG A 102 9.97 11.81 -13.14
N PHE A 103 8.76 11.64 -13.69
CA PHE A 103 8.52 10.59 -14.66
C PHE A 103 9.29 10.87 -15.96
N PRO A 104 10.17 9.97 -16.43
CA PRO A 104 10.97 10.22 -17.62
C PRO A 104 10.10 10.20 -18.88
N TYR A 105 10.39 11.07 -19.85
CA TYR A 105 9.83 11.04 -21.19
C TYR A 105 10.94 11.02 -22.26
N PRO A 106 10.71 10.41 -23.45
CA PRO A 106 11.73 10.27 -24.47
C PRO A 106 12.09 11.61 -25.11
N GLU A 107 13.31 11.69 -25.65
CA GLU A 107 13.84 12.85 -26.39
C GLU A 107 13.05 13.14 -27.67
N ASP A 108 12.78 12.07 -28.40
CA ASP A 108 12.06 12.14 -29.67
C ASP A 108 10.64 11.63 -29.44
N GLY A 109 9.66 12.52 -29.37
CA GLY A 109 8.27 12.17 -29.53
C GLY A 109 8.00 11.59 -30.93
N LEU A 110 6.84 10.99 -31.14
CA LEU A 110 6.41 10.54 -32.48
C LEU A 110 6.33 11.71 -33.49
N ASP A 111 6.10 12.89 -32.98
CA ASP A 111 6.27 14.22 -33.56
C ASP A 111 6.32 15.22 -32.40
N GLY A 112 7.00 16.35 -32.55
CA GLY A 112 7.21 17.32 -31.45
C GLY A 112 5.94 17.92 -30.82
N GLU A 113 4.74 17.54 -31.27
CA GLU A 113 3.46 18.00 -30.75
C GLU A 113 2.86 17.02 -29.73
N THR A 114 3.43 15.85 -29.51
CA THR A 114 2.88 14.76 -28.67
C THR A 114 3.34 14.82 -27.22
N TRP A 115 4.42 15.54 -26.93
CA TRP A 115 4.99 15.66 -25.60
C TRP A 115 4.86 17.08 -25.07
N PRO A 116 4.69 17.28 -23.73
CA PRO A 116 4.73 18.60 -23.15
C PRO A 116 6.11 19.22 -23.36
N ASP A 117 6.16 20.51 -23.68
CA ASP A 117 7.36 21.31 -23.88
C ASP A 117 7.65 22.21 -22.67
N GLU A 118 8.68 23.06 -22.77
CA GLU A 118 9.12 23.99 -21.72
C GLU A 118 8.04 24.97 -21.22
N ASP A 119 7.02 25.21 -22.00
CA ASP A 119 5.91 26.09 -21.60
C ASP A 119 5.00 25.42 -20.54
N HIS A 120 5.16 24.11 -20.31
CA HIS A 120 4.41 23.38 -19.32
C HIS A 120 5.13 23.36 -17.97
N ARG A 121 4.56 24.00 -16.97
CA ARG A 121 5.10 24.10 -15.58
C ARG A 121 5.38 22.75 -14.88
N TRP A 122 4.95 21.63 -15.45
CA TRP A 122 5.16 20.28 -14.93
C TRP A 122 6.39 19.59 -15.53
N VAL A 123 7.05 20.27 -16.47
CA VAL A 123 8.17 19.73 -17.22
C VAL A 123 9.49 20.29 -16.69
N ASN A 124 10.46 19.41 -16.47
CA ASN A 124 11.85 19.75 -16.34
C ASN A 124 12.58 19.28 -17.61
N GLU A 125 12.90 20.19 -18.53
CA GLU A 125 13.54 19.87 -19.78
C GLU A 125 14.98 19.39 -19.64
N ASP A 126 15.72 19.97 -18.69
CA ASP A 126 17.13 19.60 -18.46
C ASP A 126 17.23 18.13 -18.03
N GLU A 127 16.28 17.64 -17.24
CA GLU A 127 16.19 16.25 -16.77
C GLU A 127 15.29 15.38 -17.65
N ARG A 128 14.48 15.96 -18.52
CA ARG A 128 13.43 15.30 -19.32
C ARG A 128 12.46 14.51 -18.46
N THR A 129 11.92 15.19 -17.50
CA THR A 129 11.00 14.60 -16.54
C THR A 129 9.70 15.38 -16.42
N PHE A 130 8.64 14.69 -16.03
CA PHE A 130 7.30 15.22 -15.85
C PHE A 130 6.84 14.99 -14.41
N ASP A 131 6.42 16.07 -13.72
CA ASP A 131 5.87 16.01 -12.37
C ASP A 131 4.38 15.69 -12.40
N GLN A 132 4.03 14.42 -12.19
CA GLN A 132 2.66 13.94 -12.21
C GLN A 132 1.84 14.43 -10.99
N ILE A 133 2.47 14.65 -9.83
CA ILE A 133 1.80 15.13 -8.62
C ILE A 133 1.40 16.59 -8.79
N GLN A 134 2.32 17.44 -9.28
CA GLN A 134 2.00 18.83 -9.56
C GLN A 134 0.92 18.94 -10.66
N TYR A 135 1.02 18.13 -11.72
CA TYR A 135 -0.01 18.04 -12.74
C TYR A 135 -1.37 17.67 -12.14
N ALA A 136 -1.42 16.66 -11.26
CA ALA A 136 -2.67 16.23 -10.64
C ALA A 136 -3.29 17.34 -9.77
N LEU A 137 -2.49 18.05 -8.96
CA LEU A 137 -2.94 19.18 -8.15
C LEU A 137 -3.55 20.28 -9.01
N ASP A 138 -2.88 20.65 -10.10
CA ASP A 138 -3.35 21.71 -10.99
C ASP A 138 -4.61 21.30 -11.76
N GLN A 139 -4.69 20.04 -12.23
CA GLN A 139 -5.88 19.53 -12.87
C GLN A 139 -7.08 19.48 -11.91
N LEU A 140 -6.87 19.15 -10.65
CA LEU A 140 -7.92 19.17 -9.63
C LEU A 140 -8.45 20.58 -9.37
N ARG A 141 -7.60 21.61 -9.45
CA ARG A 141 -7.99 23.02 -9.29
C ARG A 141 -8.66 23.59 -10.54
N GLU A 142 -8.10 23.33 -11.71
CA GLU A 142 -8.49 23.97 -12.98
C GLU A 142 -9.57 23.19 -13.72
N ASN A 143 -9.52 21.87 -13.64
CA ASN A 143 -10.42 20.96 -14.37
C ASN A 143 -10.80 19.73 -13.53
N PRO A 144 -11.46 19.88 -12.36
CA PRO A 144 -11.71 18.80 -11.41
C PRO A 144 -12.61 17.68 -11.98
N ARG A 145 -13.35 17.94 -13.07
CA ARG A 145 -14.18 16.93 -13.74
C ARG A 145 -13.39 16.08 -14.75
N SER A 146 -12.08 16.30 -14.87
CA SER A 146 -11.22 15.51 -15.75
C SER A 146 -11.23 14.04 -15.32
N ARG A 147 -11.26 13.14 -16.31
CA ARG A 147 -11.12 11.70 -16.14
C ARG A 147 -9.70 11.24 -16.48
N ARG A 148 -8.75 12.18 -16.48
CA ARG A 148 -7.35 11.97 -16.91
C ARG A 148 -6.35 12.31 -15.81
N ILE A 149 -6.78 12.40 -14.56
CA ILE A 149 -5.91 12.69 -13.42
C ILE A 149 -5.35 11.36 -12.91
N VAL A 150 -4.31 10.91 -13.57
CA VAL A 150 -3.67 9.61 -13.36
C VAL A 150 -2.22 9.83 -12.99
N VAL A 151 -1.74 9.14 -11.96
CA VAL A 151 -0.33 9.06 -11.59
C VAL A 151 0.14 7.62 -11.75
N ASN A 152 1.25 7.42 -12.45
CA ASN A 152 1.78 6.11 -12.80
C ASN A 152 3.25 5.99 -12.39
N ALA A 153 3.58 4.95 -11.63
CA ALA A 153 4.94 4.62 -11.24
C ALA A 153 5.55 3.46 -12.08
N TRP A 154 4.79 2.89 -13.02
CA TRP A 154 5.25 1.79 -13.83
C TRP A 154 5.95 2.28 -15.10
N HIS A 155 7.25 2.05 -15.17
CA HIS A 155 8.03 2.24 -16.40
C HIS A 155 8.50 0.86 -16.89
N PRO A 156 7.98 0.34 -18.01
CA PRO A 156 8.18 -1.06 -18.42
C PRO A 156 9.64 -1.47 -18.56
N ALA A 157 10.48 -0.60 -19.15
CA ALA A 157 11.90 -0.91 -19.34
C ALA A 157 12.67 -0.93 -18.00
N ASN A 158 12.33 -0.05 -17.05
CA ASN A 158 12.92 -0.05 -15.72
C ASN A 158 12.45 -1.27 -14.92
N ALA A 159 11.15 -1.56 -14.95
CA ALA A 159 10.56 -2.69 -14.25
C ALA A 159 11.13 -4.05 -14.70
N ALA A 160 11.59 -4.16 -15.95
CA ALA A 160 12.16 -5.40 -16.49
C ALA A 160 13.54 -5.74 -15.89
N VAL A 161 14.26 -4.76 -15.37
CA VAL A 161 15.64 -4.93 -14.86
C VAL A 161 15.78 -4.67 -13.37
N SER A 162 14.77 -4.08 -12.71
CA SER A 162 14.86 -3.73 -11.31
C SER A 162 14.62 -4.92 -10.38
N THR A 163 15.23 -4.88 -9.21
CA THR A 163 15.11 -5.90 -8.16
C THR A 163 13.69 -5.99 -7.63
N LEU A 164 13.04 -4.84 -7.42
CA LEU A 164 11.67 -4.73 -6.89
C LEU A 164 10.86 -3.73 -7.72
N PRO A 165 10.22 -4.13 -8.83
CA PRO A 165 9.32 -3.25 -9.58
C PRO A 165 8.14 -2.76 -8.73
N PRO A 166 7.63 -1.54 -8.98
CA PRO A 166 6.54 -0.97 -8.18
C PRO A 166 5.33 -1.90 -8.04
N CYS A 167 4.91 -2.16 -6.81
CA CYS A 167 3.71 -2.95 -6.50
C CYS A 167 2.44 -2.09 -6.68
N HIS A 168 2.36 -0.96 -5.99
CA HIS A 168 1.30 0.04 -6.13
C HIS A 168 1.67 1.01 -7.26
N TYR A 169 1.35 0.63 -8.48
CA TYR A 169 1.95 1.19 -9.68
C TYR A 169 1.14 2.30 -10.35
N SER A 170 -0.16 2.42 -10.06
CA SER A 170 -1.02 3.43 -10.66
C SER A 170 -2.14 3.85 -9.73
N PHE A 171 -2.41 5.14 -9.65
CA PHE A 171 -3.57 5.66 -8.96
C PHE A 171 -4.23 6.80 -9.73
N VAL A 172 -5.53 6.96 -9.48
CA VAL A 172 -6.39 7.89 -10.22
C VAL A 172 -7.17 8.73 -9.21
N PHE A 173 -7.18 10.04 -9.43
CA PHE A 173 -8.06 10.94 -8.70
C PHE A 173 -9.35 11.17 -9.46
N ASN A 174 -10.47 11.21 -8.74
CA ASN A 174 -11.79 11.46 -9.31
C ASN A 174 -12.63 12.28 -8.35
N VAL A 175 -13.16 13.41 -8.82
CA VAL A 175 -14.07 14.26 -8.04
C VAL A 175 -15.51 13.91 -8.37
N GLN A 176 -16.32 13.62 -7.34
CA GLN A 176 -17.75 13.41 -7.43
C GLN A 176 -18.46 14.33 -6.43
N GLY A 177 -19.25 15.27 -6.95
CA GLY A 177 -19.79 16.35 -6.13
C GLY A 177 -18.68 17.26 -5.64
N ASP A 178 -18.52 17.32 -4.34
CA ASP A 178 -17.50 18.07 -3.60
C ASP A 178 -16.42 17.18 -3.00
N ARG A 179 -16.43 15.86 -3.31
CA ARG A 179 -15.54 14.85 -2.71
C ARG A 179 -14.48 14.40 -3.69
N LEU A 180 -13.24 14.40 -3.20
CA LEU A 180 -12.08 13.83 -3.88
C LEU A 180 -11.92 12.34 -3.50
N ASN A 181 -12.05 11.48 -4.48
CA ASN A 181 -11.80 10.05 -4.35
C ASN A 181 -10.44 9.69 -4.97
N VAL A 182 -9.81 8.66 -4.44
CA VAL A 182 -8.61 8.08 -5.03
C VAL A 182 -8.79 6.57 -5.22
N HIS A 183 -8.42 6.07 -6.39
CA HIS A 183 -8.38 4.65 -6.70
C HIS A 183 -6.95 4.20 -6.91
N LEU A 184 -6.48 3.23 -6.12
CA LEU A 184 -5.17 2.61 -6.24
C LEU A 184 -5.27 1.26 -6.94
N THR A 185 -4.42 1.03 -7.93
CA THR A 185 -4.18 -0.30 -8.50
C THR A 185 -2.81 -0.83 -8.08
N GLN A 186 -2.82 -1.98 -7.44
CA GLN A 186 -1.64 -2.68 -6.97
C GLN A 186 -1.53 -4.03 -7.67
N ARG A 187 -0.37 -4.31 -8.34
CA ARG A 187 -0.18 -5.58 -9.06
C ARG A 187 -0.02 -6.78 -8.14
N SER A 188 0.50 -6.54 -6.93
CA SER A 188 0.77 -7.55 -5.92
C SER A 188 0.74 -6.89 -4.54
N GLY A 189 0.10 -7.50 -3.57
CA GLY A 189 -0.04 -6.97 -2.21
C GLY A 189 0.11 -8.04 -1.14
N ASP A 190 1.12 -7.88 -0.28
CA ASP A 190 1.22 -8.60 0.98
C ASP A 190 0.16 -8.05 1.94
N ILE A 191 -0.85 -8.87 2.21
CA ILE A 191 -2.01 -8.49 3.02
C ILE A 191 -1.61 -8.20 4.47
N ALA A 192 -0.63 -8.90 5.01
CA ALA A 192 -0.25 -8.80 6.42
C ALA A 192 0.58 -7.55 6.71
N LEU A 193 1.49 -7.15 5.80
CA LEU A 193 2.47 -6.08 6.00
C LEU A 193 2.24 -4.89 5.08
N GLY A 194 2.32 -5.09 3.76
CA GLY A 194 2.31 -3.99 2.79
C GLY A 194 0.97 -3.29 2.66
N VAL A 195 -0.11 -4.05 2.52
CA VAL A 195 -1.45 -3.47 2.29
C VAL A 195 -1.89 -2.50 3.39
N PRO A 196 -1.71 -2.77 4.69
CA PRO A 196 -2.03 -1.78 5.74
C PRO A 196 -1.29 -0.45 5.60
N PHE A 197 -0.01 -0.48 5.22
CA PHE A 197 0.78 0.73 4.95
C PHE A 197 0.27 1.45 3.71
N ASN A 198 -0.03 0.72 2.64
CA ASN A 198 -0.52 1.32 1.39
C ASN A 198 -1.88 2.01 1.59
N VAL A 199 -2.83 1.36 2.27
CA VAL A 199 -4.13 1.96 2.59
C VAL A 199 -3.95 3.28 3.34
N ALA A 200 -3.14 3.29 4.39
CA ALA A 200 -2.91 4.48 5.19
C ALA A 200 -2.18 5.58 4.39
N ALA A 201 -1.11 5.24 3.65
CA ALA A 201 -0.32 6.21 2.87
C ALA A 201 -1.15 6.87 1.76
N TYR A 202 -1.94 6.12 1.00
CA TYR A 202 -2.77 6.70 -0.06
C TYR A 202 -4.01 7.42 0.48
N SER A 203 -4.54 7.04 1.63
CA SER A 203 -5.58 7.80 2.32
C SER A 203 -5.04 9.12 2.88
N LEU A 204 -3.81 9.13 3.37
CA LEU A 204 -3.10 10.35 3.76
C LEU A 204 -2.86 11.27 2.55
N LEU A 205 -2.43 10.71 1.42
CA LEU A 205 -2.26 11.44 0.16
C LEU A 205 -3.59 12.07 -0.30
N ALA A 206 -4.69 11.30 -0.27
CA ALA A 206 -6.01 11.80 -0.62
C ALA A 206 -6.45 12.95 0.28
N THR A 207 -6.25 12.83 1.59
CA THR A 207 -6.55 13.87 2.58
C THR A 207 -5.72 15.13 2.35
N ALA A 208 -4.41 14.96 2.15
CA ALA A 208 -3.50 16.08 1.91
C ALA A 208 -3.82 16.82 0.59
N ILE A 209 -4.19 16.12 -0.46
CA ILE A 209 -4.56 16.73 -1.76
C ILE A 209 -5.94 17.36 -1.69
N ALA A 210 -6.93 16.71 -1.07
CA ALA A 210 -8.27 17.27 -0.91
C ALA A 210 -8.23 18.64 -0.22
N GLN A 211 -7.49 18.74 0.87
CA GLN A 211 -7.30 19.99 1.62
C GLN A 211 -6.70 21.11 0.75
N ARG A 212 -5.79 20.80 -0.18
CA ARG A 212 -5.09 21.77 -1.06
C ARG A 212 -5.84 22.12 -2.32
N THR A 213 -6.93 21.46 -2.57
CA THR A 213 -7.76 21.62 -3.77
C THR A 213 -9.20 22.00 -3.44
N ASP A 214 -9.46 22.37 -2.18
CA ASP A 214 -10.77 22.80 -1.67
C ASP A 214 -11.89 21.75 -1.83
N PHE A 215 -11.52 20.45 -1.81
CA PHE A 215 -12.46 19.33 -1.79
C PHE A 215 -12.52 18.69 -0.41
N GLU A 216 -13.66 18.11 -0.08
CA GLU A 216 -13.74 17.15 1.00
C GLU A 216 -13.08 15.84 0.58
N VAL A 217 -12.43 15.16 1.51
CA VAL A 217 -11.94 13.81 1.26
C VAL A 217 -13.11 12.86 1.06
N GLY A 218 -13.05 12.00 0.05
CA GLY A 218 -14.09 11.05 -0.29
C GLY A 218 -13.69 9.62 0.06
N LYS A 219 -13.63 8.75 -0.95
CA LYS A 219 -13.29 7.33 -0.80
C LYS A 219 -11.87 7.02 -1.26
N PHE A 220 -11.25 6.09 -0.56
CA PHE A 220 -10.13 5.31 -1.05
C PHE A 220 -10.65 3.98 -1.61
N ALA A 221 -10.42 3.73 -2.89
CA ALA A 221 -10.73 2.47 -3.55
C ALA A 221 -9.43 1.73 -3.87
N HIS A 222 -9.38 0.44 -3.60
CA HIS A 222 -8.17 -0.36 -3.79
C HIS A 222 -8.46 -1.62 -4.59
N THR A 223 -7.69 -1.81 -5.66
CA THR A 223 -7.67 -3.05 -6.44
C THR A 223 -6.30 -3.69 -6.31
N VAL A 224 -6.25 -4.92 -5.76
CA VAL A 224 -5.04 -5.73 -5.64
C VAL A 224 -5.16 -6.94 -6.56
N VAL A 225 -4.30 -7.03 -7.58
CA VAL A 225 -4.38 -8.09 -8.60
C VAL A 225 -3.94 -9.43 -8.04
N ASP A 226 -2.80 -9.49 -7.37
CA ASP A 226 -2.29 -10.66 -6.65
C ASP A 226 -2.33 -10.36 -5.16
N SER A 227 -3.48 -10.64 -4.53
CA SER A 227 -3.68 -10.45 -3.09
C SER A 227 -3.18 -11.69 -2.38
N HIS A 228 -2.10 -11.58 -1.58
CA HIS A 228 -1.47 -12.76 -1.03
C HIS A 228 -1.12 -12.65 0.45
N VAL A 229 -1.07 -13.79 1.09
CA VAL A 229 -0.63 -14.03 2.46
C VAL A 229 0.53 -15.01 2.41
N TYR A 230 1.66 -14.68 3.02
CA TYR A 230 2.76 -15.63 3.16
C TYR A 230 2.37 -16.78 4.10
N CYS A 231 2.65 -18.01 3.71
CA CYS A 231 2.28 -19.22 4.44
C CYS A 231 3.47 -20.13 4.82
N GLY A 232 4.68 -19.58 4.78
CA GLY A 232 5.89 -20.25 5.27
C GLY A 232 6.84 -20.74 4.20
N LYS A 233 7.91 -21.36 4.64
CA LYS A 233 8.98 -21.98 3.83
C LYS A 233 9.06 -23.48 4.07
N GLY A 234 9.63 -24.21 3.09
CA GLY A 234 9.94 -25.63 3.22
C GLY A 234 8.74 -26.46 3.67
N ASP A 235 8.91 -27.29 4.70
CA ASP A 235 7.84 -28.19 5.17
C ASP A 235 6.58 -27.42 5.61
N ARG A 236 6.72 -26.18 6.09
CA ARG A 236 5.58 -25.32 6.47
C ARG A 236 4.78 -24.87 5.23
N GLY A 237 5.46 -24.44 4.18
CA GLY A 237 4.84 -24.09 2.90
C GLY A 237 4.20 -25.30 2.23
N ALA A 238 4.92 -26.44 2.20
CA ALA A 238 4.42 -27.70 1.64
C ALA A 238 3.16 -28.21 2.37
N TRP A 239 3.05 -27.96 3.66
CA TRP A 239 1.83 -28.30 4.40
C TRP A 239 0.59 -27.59 3.82
N TYR A 240 0.72 -26.30 3.48
CA TYR A 240 -0.39 -25.53 2.87
C TYR A 240 -0.71 -26.04 1.46
N GLU A 241 0.27 -26.47 0.68
CA GLU A 241 0.03 -27.08 -0.64
C GLU A 241 -0.90 -28.30 -0.53
N GLU A 242 -0.70 -29.13 0.50
CA GLU A 242 -1.44 -30.36 0.70
C GLU A 242 -2.77 -30.17 1.46
N ASN A 243 -2.85 -29.17 2.35
CA ASN A 243 -3.91 -29.07 3.36
C ASN A 243 -4.72 -27.77 3.31
N LEU A 244 -4.51 -26.89 2.31
CA LEU A 244 -5.22 -25.62 2.23
C LEU A 244 -6.74 -25.80 2.24
N SER A 245 -7.27 -26.83 1.56
CA SER A 245 -8.70 -27.12 1.54
C SER A 245 -9.25 -27.43 2.95
N ALA A 246 -8.48 -28.10 3.80
CA ALA A 246 -8.90 -28.38 5.17
C ALA A 246 -8.96 -27.10 6.04
N LEU A 247 -8.06 -26.12 5.79
CA LEU A 247 -8.16 -24.80 6.39
C LEU A 247 -9.41 -24.07 5.91
N GLN A 248 -9.65 -24.05 4.60
CA GLN A 248 -10.79 -23.38 3.97
C GLN A 248 -12.14 -23.96 4.40
N GLU A 249 -12.24 -25.28 4.55
CA GLU A 249 -13.44 -25.94 5.09
C GLU A 249 -13.73 -25.49 6.53
N ARG A 250 -12.70 -25.24 7.35
CA ARG A 250 -12.88 -24.75 8.71
C ARG A 250 -13.27 -23.27 8.73
N LEU A 251 -12.68 -22.45 7.87
CA LEU A 251 -13.05 -21.05 7.73
C LEU A 251 -14.51 -20.90 7.27
N ALA A 252 -14.96 -21.74 6.36
CA ALA A 252 -16.36 -21.76 5.90
C ALA A 252 -17.37 -22.11 7.02
N GLY A 253 -16.93 -22.69 8.10
CA GLY A 253 -17.76 -23.01 9.27
C GLY A 253 -17.74 -21.98 10.39
N VAL A 254 -16.98 -20.87 10.24
CA VAL A 254 -16.88 -19.80 11.24
C VAL A 254 -18.18 -18.99 11.24
N GLU A 255 -18.84 -18.90 12.39
CA GLU A 255 -20.08 -18.14 12.61
C GLU A 255 -19.85 -16.89 13.46
N SER A 256 -18.70 -16.79 14.16
CA SER A 256 -18.35 -15.65 15.01
C SER A 256 -16.85 -15.37 14.99
N ASP A 257 -16.47 -14.12 15.25
CA ASP A 257 -15.07 -13.69 15.26
C ASP A 257 -14.20 -14.49 16.25
N GLU A 258 -14.77 -14.92 17.38
CA GLU A 258 -14.04 -15.73 18.37
C GLU A 258 -13.60 -17.10 17.81
N GLU A 259 -14.36 -17.68 16.89
CA GLU A 259 -14.07 -19.00 16.30
C GLU A 259 -12.84 -18.99 15.39
N TYR A 260 -12.40 -17.82 14.88
CA TYR A 260 -11.10 -17.71 14.21
C TYR A 260 -9.92 -18.12 15.12
N ARG A 261 -10.05 -17.97 16.44
CA ARG A 261 -9.04 -18.47 17.40
C ARG A 261 -9.00 -19.98 17.48
N ASP A 262 -10.13 -20.64 17.32
CA ASP A 262 -10.21 -22.10 17.28
C ASP A 262 -9.55 -22.62 15.99
N VAL A 263 -9.81 -21.97 14.85
CA VAL A 263 -9.13 -22.27 13.57
C VAL A 263 -7.62 -22.06 13.70
N LYS A 264 -7.18 -20.93 14.29
CA LYS A 264 -5.76 -20.67 14.56
C LYS A 264 -5.13 -21.75 15.43
N SER A 265 -5.77 -22.10 16.54
CA SER A 265 -5.27 -23.12 17.47
C SER A 265 -5.16 -24.49 16.78
N TRP A 266 -6.15 -24.86 15.98
CA TRP A 266 -6.10 -26.08 15.16
C TRP A 266 -4.92 -25.99 14.18
N LEU A 267 -4.78 -24.90 13.42
CA LEU A 267 -3.71 -24.71 12.43
C LEU A 267 -2.33 -24.90 13.07
N GLU A 268 -2.10 -24.27 14.23
CA GLU A 268 -0.82 -24.36 14.97
C GLU A 268 -0.49 -25.79 15.44
N THR A 269 -1.50 -26.64 15.66
CA THR A 269 -1.28 -28.06 16.00
C THR A 269 -1.02 -28.96 14.79
N GLN A 270 -1.43 -28.54 13.59
CA GLN A 270 -1.30 -29.34 12.37
C GLN A 270 -0.04 -29.00 11.57
N THR A 271 0.41 -27.75 11.66
CA THR A 271 1.52 -27.26 10.85
C THR A 271 2.87 -27.57 11.47
N PRO A 272 3.90 -27.93 10.67
CA PRO A 272 5.27 -28.08 11.15
C PRO A 272 5.81 -26.80 11.78
N GLU A 273 6.80 -26.91 12.65
CA GLU A 273 7.56 -25.74 13.10
C GLU A 273 8.16 -24.98 11.89
N GLY A 274 8.16 -23.66 11.94
CA GLY A 274 8.62 -22.80 10.84
C GLY A 274 9.43 -21.61 11.32
N GLU A 275 10.07 -20.93 10.36
CA GLU A 275 10.97 -19.80 10.62
C GLU A 275 10.26 -18.44 10.83
N GLY A 276 8.94 -18.44 11.09
CA GLY A 276 8.16 -17.23 11.35
C GLY A 276 7.70 -16.45 10.10
N TYR A 277 7.80 -17.06 8.91
CA TYR A 277 7.27 -16.49 7.66
C TYR A 277 5.82 -16.88 7.35
N ASP A 278 5.20 -17.63 8.22
CA ASP A 278 3.77 -17.96 8.12
C ASP A 278 2.95 -16.87 8.81
N HIS A 279 2.25 -16.08 8.01
CA HIS A 279 1.44 -14.96 8.47
C HIS A 279 0.00 -15.37 8.80
N VAL A 280 -0.43 -16.56 8.36
CA VAL A 280 -1.82 -17.02 8.51
C VAL A 280 -2.27 -17.03 9.97
N PRO A 281 -1.50 -17.57 10.94
CA PRO A 281 -1.94 -17.56 12.36
C PRO A 281 -2.13 -16.13 12.92
N GLY A 282 -1.27 -15.18 12.52
CA GLY A 282 -1.39 -13.78 12.93
C GLY A 282 -2.59 -13.08 12.31
N LEU A 283 -2.96 -13.41 11.09
CA LEU A 283 -4.15 -12.89 10.43
C LEU A 283 -5.43 -13.50 10.98
N LEU A 284 -5.45 -14.78 11.33
CA LEU A 284 -6.56 -15.40 12.06
C LEU A 284 -6.79 -14.74 13.42
N GLU A 285 -5.71 -14.36 14.12
CA GLU A 285 -5.82 -13.56 15.35
C GLU A 285 -6.41 -12.17 15.09
N GLN A 286 -6.08 -11.52 13.95
CA GLN A 286 -6.68 -10.24 13.59
C GLN A 286 -8.17 -10.37 13.25
N LEU A 287 -8.57 -11.42 12.54
CA LEU A 287 -9.96 -11.73 12.23
C LEU A 287 -10.80 -11.97 13.50
N ALA A 288 -10.17 -12.51 14.55
CA ALA A 288 -10.80 -12.73 15.85
C ALA A 288 -10.94 -11.45 16.72
N ARG A 289 -10.62 -10.29 16.18
CA ARG A 289 -10.65 -9.01 16.91
C ARG A 289 -11.63 -8.04 16.28
N GLU A 290 -12.58 -7.56 17.06
CA GLU A 290 -13.48 -6.50 16.62
C GLU A 290 -12.68 -5.21 16.33
N PRO A 291 -12.87 -4.58 15.17
CA PRO A 291 -12.26 -3.28 14.89
C PRO A 291 -12.74 -2.22 15.87
N LEU A 292 -11.82 -1.40 16.39
CA LEU A 292 -12.15 -0.23 17.18
C LEU A 292 -12.45 0.96 16.26
N ASP A 293 -12.90 2.07 16.84
CA ASP A 293 -13.17 3.31 16.11
C ASP A 293 -11.95 3.77 15.32
N ARG A 294 -12.18 4.32 14.13
CA ARG A 294 -11.12 4.85 13.29
C ARG A 294 -10.58 6.14 13.88
N PRO A 295 -9.25 6.33 13.92
CA PRO A 295 -8.64 7.57 14.38
C PRO A 295 -8.91 8.73 13.43
N GLU A 296 -8.62 9.94 13.92
CA GLU A 296 -8.54 11.14 13.11
C GLU A 296 -7.11 11.39 12.63
N ILE A 297 -6.99 11.96 11.43
CA ILE A 297 -5.73 12.45 10.88
C ILE A 297 -5.81 13.95 10.66
N ARG A 298 -4.78 14.67 11.06
CA ARG A 298 -4.64 16.09 10.77
C ARG A 298 -3.35 16.33 9.99
N VAL A 299 -3.46 17.03 8.88
CA VAL A 299 -2.33 17.43 8.05
C VAL A 299 -2.22 18.96 8.07
N ALA A 300 -1.02 19.49 8.25
CA ALA A 300 -0.81 20.94 8.21
C ALA A 300 -1.10 21.50 6.81
N ASP A 301 -1.62 22.71 6.76
CA ASP A 301 -1.91 23.41 5.50
C ASP A 301 -0.63 24.07 4.95
N LYS A 302 0.20 23.26 4.31
CA LYS A 302 1.47 23.62 3.66
C LYS A 302 1.53 23.01 2.26
N PRO A 303 2.39 23.50 1.34
CA PRO A 303 2.71 22.78 0.11
C PRO A 303 3.11 21.31 0.39
N LEU A 304 2.80 20.39 -0.53
CA LEU A 304 3.07 18.95 -0.31
C LEU A 304 4.57 18.65 -0.14
N ASP A 305 5.42 19.39 -0.83
CA ASP A 305 6.87 19.28 -0.80
C ASP A 305 7.53 19.96 0.43
N GLU A 306 6.74 20.70 1.21
CA GLU A 306 7.17 21.31 2.49
C GLU A 306 6.65 20.54 3.72
N LEU A 307 5.90 19.45 3.52
CA LEU A 307 5.43 18.64 4.63
C LEU A 307 6.60 17.93 5.32
N ALA A 308 6.57 17.97 6.65
CA ALA A 308 7.49 17.27 7.54
C ALA A 308 6.72 16.29 8.43
N TYR A 309 7.44 15.46 9.18
CA TYR A 309 6.84 14.44 10.06
C TYR A 309 5.86 15.05 11.07
N GLU A 310 6.22 16.17 11.70
CA GLU A 310 5.42 16.90 12.68
C GLU A 310 4.17 17.57 12.11
N ASP A 311 4.05 17.65 10.79
CA ASP A 311 2.89 18.22 10.11
C ASP A 311 1.75 17.19 9.94
N VAL A 312 1.99 15.94 10.31
CA VAL A 312 1.01 14.84 10.24
C VAL A 312 0.74 14.31 11.64
N GLU A 313 -0.42 14.61 12.17
CA GLU A 313 -0.82 14.24 13.54
C GLU A 313 -1.91 13.17 13.53
N LEU A 314 -1.64 12.05 14.20
CA LEU A 314 -2.61 10.99 14.47
C LEU A 314 -3.29 11.28 15.81
N ARG A 315 -4.62 11.27 15.84
CA ARG A 315 -5.44 11.55 17.03
C ARG A 315 -6.40 10.42 17.32
N ASP A 316 -6.71 10.26 18.57
CA ASP A 316 -7.74 9.33 19.05
C ASP A 316 -7.53 7.89 18.54
N TYR A 317 -6.25 7.47 18.42
CA TYR A 317 -5.90 6.12 18.01
C TYR A 317 -5.85 5.18 19.21
N ASP A 318 -6.70 4.16 19.18
CA ASP A 318 -6.66 3.00 20.06
C ASP A 318 -6.58 1.71 19.21
N ALA A 319 -5.91 0.69 19.72
CA ALA A 319 -5.70 -0.53 18.98
C ALA A 319 -5.49 -1.75 19.88
N HIS A 320 -5.83 -2.91 19.35
CA HIS A 320 -5.44 -4.17 19.93
C HIS A 320 -3.91 -4.34 19.92
N PRO A 321 -3.36 -5.20 20.79
CA PRO A 321 -1.91 -5.45 20.86
C PRO A 321 -1.28 -5.78 19.51
N GLY A 322 -0.02 -5.39 19.34
CA GLY A 322 0.73 -5.62 18.12
C GLY A 322 0.82 -7.09 17.73
N ILE A 323 0.83 -7.35 16.43
CA ILE A 323 1.16 -8.64 15.82
C ILE A 323 2.39 -8.42 14.95
N SER A 324 3.39 -9.26 15.10
CA SER A 324 4.62 -9.20 14.32
C SER A 324 4.58 -10.19 13.16
N PHE A 325 4.95 -9.74 11.98
CA PHE A 325 5.11 -10.55 10.79
C PHE A 325 6.55 -10.39 10.28
N LYS A 326 7.15 -11.47 9.81
CA LYS A 326 8.51 -11.45 9.26
C LYS A 326 8.46 -11.10 7.78
N VAL A 327 9.29 -10.14 7.36
CA VAL A 327 9.39 -9.74 5.94
C VAL A 327 10.00 -10.88 5.12
N ALA A 328 9.38 -11.20 3.97
CA ALA A 328 9.90 -12.14 2.98
C ALA A 328 10.67 -11.34 1.92
N GLU A 329 12.00 -11.52 1.89
CA GLU A 329 12.96 -10.86 0.99
C GLU A 329 13.30 -11.71 -0.23
#